data_29d130b99255abedefc34abb7d5c091b
#
_entry.id   29d130b99255abedefc34abb7d5c091b
#
_cell.length_a   1.000
_cell.length_b   1.000
_cell.length_c   1.000
_cell.angle_alpha   90.00
_cell.angle_beta   90.00
_cell.angle_gamma   90.00
#
_symmetry.space_group_name_H-M   'P 1'
#
loop_
_entity.id
_entity.type
_entity.pdbx_description
1 polymer ?
#
loop_
_entity_poly.entity_id
_entity_poly.type
_entity_poly.pdbx_seq_one_letter_code
_entity_poly.pdbx_strand_id
1 'polypeptide(L)'
;MSEQGQATSLSQALMQLILKSSKATGQVLAAIQAAQEGDAATSQDLLTQAQALNIEAHNLQTGLIQAELQGQAAPVSLTIYRHCA
;
A
#
# COMPACT_ATOMS: atom_id res chain seq x y z
N MET A 1 -2.39 -24.63 -11.31
CA MET A 1 -2.74 -24.41 -9.91
C MET A 1 -1.85 -23.39 -9.25
N SER A 2 -0.52 -23.58 -9.32
CA SER A 2 0.39 -22.63 -8.71
C SER A 2 0.30 -21.25 -9.35
N GLU A 3 0.09 -21.19 -10.65
CA GLU A 3 -0.05 -19.92 -11.34
C GLU A 3 -1.31 -19.17 -10.90
N GLN A 4 -2.41 -19.89 -10.75
CA GLN A 4 -3.65 -19.30 -10.26
C GLN A 4 -3.49 -18.86 -8.82
N GLY A 5 -2.79 -19.65 -8.01
CA GLY A 5 -2.54 -19.28 -6.62
C GLY A 5 -1.73 -18.00 -6.51
N GLN A 6 -0.70 -17.88 -7.35
CA GLN A 6 0.13 -16.68 -7.35
C GLN A 6 -0.64 -15.45 -7.85
N ALA A 7 -1.41 -15.62 -8.90
CA ALA A 7 -2.23 -14.52 -9.42
C ALA A 7 -3.27 -14.05 -8.41
N THR A 8 -3.91 -15.00 -7.71
CA THR A 8 -4.88 -14.68 -6.67
C THR A 8 -4.21 -13.96 -5.53
N SER A 9 -3.05 -14.44 -5.11
CA SER A 9 -2.29 -13.85 -4.01
C SER A 9 -1.87 -12.42 -4.34
N LEU A 10 -1.41 -12.20 -5.57
CA LEU A 10 -1.01 -10.88 -6.03
C LEU A 10 -2.21 -9.95 -6.10
N SER A 11 -3.32 -10.43 -6.63
CA SER A 11 -4.55 -9.64 -6.68
C SER A 11 -5.04 -9.25 -5.30
N GLN A 12 -4.96 -10.17 -4.36
CA GLN A 12 -5.35 -9.90 -2.98
C GLN A 12 -4.44 -8.87 -2.34
N ALA A 13 -3.14 -8.97 -2.59
CA ALA A 13 -2.19 -8.00 -2.04
C ALA A 13 -2.44 -6.60 -2.61
N LEU A 14 -2.69 -6.51 -3.91
CA LEU A 14 -3.01 -5.24 -4.55
C LEU A 14 -4.30 -4.66 -4.01
N MET A 15 -5.31 -5.50 -3.81
CA MET A 15 -6.58 -5.06 -3.24
C MET A 15 -6.38 -4.53 -1.83
N GLN A 16 -5.59 -5.23 -1.01
CA GLN A 16 -5.30 -4.79 0.34
C GLN A 16 -4.58 -3.44 0.35
N LEU A 17 -3.65 -3.26 -0.58
CA LEU A 17 -2.91 -2.00 -0.70
C LEU A 17 -3.87 -0.86 -1.01
N ILE A 18 -4.77 -1.07 -1.96
CA ILE A 18 -5.77 -0.06 -2.33
C ILE A 18 -6.68 0.26 -1.15
N LEU A 19 -7.18 -0.77 -0.48
CA LEU A 19 -8.10 -0.59 0.63
C LEU A 19 -7.44 0.16 1.80
N LYS A 20 -6.22 -0.21 2.14
CA LYS A 20 -5.50 0.44 3.23
C LYS A 20 -5.18 1.89 2.89
N SER A 21 -4.77 2.16 1.66
CA SER A 21 -4.48 3.51 1.22
C SER A 21 -5.73 4.38 1.22
N SER A 22 -6.85 3.85 0.75
CA SER A 22 -8.13 4.57 0.74
C SER A 22 -8.60 4.86 2.15
N LYS A 23 -8.47 3.88 3.05
CA LYS A 23 -8.87 4.05 4.43
C LYS A 23 -8.01 5.11 5.13
N ALA A 24 -6.70 5.07 4.88
CA ALA A 24 -5.80 6.06 5.46
C ALA A 24 -6.16 7.47 5.00
N THR A 25 -6.46 7.65 3.72
CA THR A 25 -6.89 8.93 3.19
C THR A 25 -8.15 9.42 3.87
N GLY A 26 -9.12 8.53 4.03
CA GLY A 26 -10.38 8.88 4.72
C GLY A 26 -10.15 9.29 6.16
N GLN A 27 -9.23 8.63 6.84
CA GLN A 27 -8.91 8.96 8.23
C GLN A 27 -8.19 10.31 8.34
N VAL A 28 -7.32 10.63 7.39
CA VAL A 28 -6.66 11.94 7.37
C VAL A 28 -7.70 13.04 7.17
N LEU A 29 -8.65 12.85 6.25
CA LEU A 29 -9.71 13.82 6.03
C LEU A 29 -10.57 13.99 7.28
N ALA A 30 -10.89 12.89 7.96
CA ALA A 30 -11.64 12.95 9.20
C ALA A 30 -10.85 13.65 10.30
N ALA A 31 -9.53 13.46 10.32
CA ALA A 31 -8.66 14.13 11.28
C ALA A 31 -8.67 15.65 11.08
N ILE A 32 -8.63 16.09 9.83
CA ILE A 32 -8.70 17.51 9.49
C ILE A 32 -10.03 18.09 9.97
N GLN A 33 -11.10 17.36 9.73
CA GLN A 33 -12.43 17.79 10.15
C GLN A 33 -12.54 17.90 11.67
N ALA A 34 -12.00 16.89 12.38
CA ALA A 34 -11.97 16.91 13.84
C ALA A 34 -11.18 18.10 14.36
N ALA A 35 -10.04 18.40 13.74
CA ALA A 35 -9.22 19.54 14.13
C ALA A 35 -9.96 20.85 13.93
N GLN A 36 -10.71 20.96 12.82
CA GLN A 36 -11.52 22.17 12.56
C GLN A 36 -12.62 22.35 13.60
N GLU A 37 -13.11 21.25 14.15
CA GLU A 37 -14.12 21.31 15.21
C GLU A 37 -13.54 21.50 16.60
N GLY A 38 -12.21 21.58 16.69
CA GLY A 38 -11.54 21.79 17.96
C GLY A 38 -11.30 20.51 18.75
N ASP A 39 -11.50 19.35 18.13
CA ASP A 39 -11.33 18.06 18.79
C ASP A 39 -9.91 17.52 18.46
N ALA A 40 -8.93 18.06 19.16
CA ALA A 40 -7.54 17.72 18.92
C ALA A 40 -7.23 16.26 19.26
N ALA A 41 -7.86 15.72 20.28
CA ALA A 41 -7.63 14.33 20.70
C ALA A 41 -8.07 13.35 19.61
N THR A 42 -9.27 13.53 19.07
CA THR A 42 -9.77 12.69 18.00
C THR A 42 -8.93 12.85 16.73
N SER A 43 -8.54 14.08 16.41
CA SER A 43 -7.69 14.37 15.26
C SER A 43 -6.37 13.61 15.37
N GLN A 44 -5.73 13.67 16.53
CA GLN A 44 -4.45 12.99 16.76
C GLN A 44 -4.61 11.48 16.66
N ASP A 45 -5.67 10.95 17.21
CA ASP A 45 -5.95 9.51 17.17
C ASP A 45 -6.13 9.03 15.73
N LEU A 46 -6.89 9.78 14.93
CA LEU A 46 -7.11 9.45 13.53
C LEU A 46 -5.81 9.52 12.72
N LEU A 47 -4.96 10.50 13.00
CA LEU A 47 -3.66 10.60 12.34
C LEU A 47 -2.76 9.42 12.69
N THR A 48 -2.78 9.00 13.93
CA THR A 48 -2.01 7.83 14.36
C THR A 48 -2.48 6.58 13.64
N GLN A 49 -3.79 6.41 13.50
CA GLN A 49 -4.36 5.28 12.77
C GLN A 49 -3.98 5.33 11.28
N ALA A 50 -4.03 6.52 10.70
CA ALA A 50 -3.66 6.70 9.30
C ALA A 50 -2.19 6.37 9.07
N GLN A 51 -1.32 6.76 9.99
CA GLN A 51 0.10 6.41 9.91
C GLN A 51 0.31 4.91 9.94
N ALA A 52 -0.39 4.21 10.84
CA ALA A 52 -0.29 2.76 10.91
C ALA A 52 -0.71 2.10 9.60
N LEU A 53 -1.79 2.59 8.99
CA LEU A 53 -2.25 2.08 7.71
C LEU A 53 -1.26 2.36 6.59
N ASN A 54 -0.64 3.53 6.60
CA ASN A 54 0.37 3.88 5.60
C ASN A 54 1.59 2.99 5.73
N ILE A 55 2.00 2.65 6.95
CA ILE A 55 3.11 1.73 7.17
C ILE A 55 2.76 0.35 6.62
N GLU A 56 1.55 -0.13 6.89
CA GLU A 56 1.12 -1.42 6.37
C GLU A 56 1.08 -1.41 4.85
N ALA A 57 0.58 -0.34 4.25
CA ALA A 57 0.54 -0.20 2.80
C ALA A 57 1.94 -0.18 2.21
N HIS A 58 2.86 0.53 2.85
CA HIS A 58 4.25 0.60 2.43
C HIS A 58 4.90 -0.78 2.49
N ASN A 59 4.64 -1.53 3.55
CA ASN A 59 5.19 -2.88 3.70
C ASN A 59 4.63 -3.83 2.62
N LEU A 60 3.35 -3.71 2.30
CA LEU A 60 2.76 -4.48 1.22
C LEU A 60 3.40 -4.13 -0.12
N GLN A 61 3.59 -2.86 -0.37
CA GLN A 61 4.22 -2.39 -1.60
C GLN A 61 5.64 -2.91 -1.72
N THR A 62 6.40 -2.82 -0.63
CA THR A 62 7.77 -3.33 -0.60
C THR A 62 7.80 -4.82 -0.89
N GLY A 63 6.89 -5.58 -0.27
CA GLY A 63 6.77 -7.01 -0.52
C GLY A 63 6.45 -7.34 -1.96
N LEU A 64 5.57 -6.56 -2.57
CA LEU A 64 5.22 -6.74 -3.98
C LEU A 64 6.41 -6.44 -4.90
N ILE A 65 7.15 -5.38 -4.61
CA ILE A 65 8.34 -5.03 -5.37
C ILE A 65 9.39 -6.13 -5.24
N GLN A 66 9.62 -6.62 -4.03
CA GLN A 66 10.57 -7.71 -3.82
C GLN A 66 10.15 -8.98 -4.53
N ALA A 67 8.86 -9.30 -4.48
CA ALA A 67 8.35 -10.48 -5.18
C ALA A 67 8.55 -10.34 -6.68
N GLU A 68 8.32 -9.15 -7.22
CA GLU A 68 8.54 -8.89 -8.63
C GLU A 68 10.01 -9.03 -9.01
N LEU A 69 10.91 -8.52 -8.18
CA LEU A 69 12.35 -8.61 -8.43
C LEU A 69 12.85 -10.04 -8.36
N GLN A 70 12.27 -10.86 -7.48
CA GLN A 70 12.65 -12.26 -7.32
C GLN A 70 11.84 -13.18 -8.19
N GLY A 71 10.73 -12.70 -8.71
CA GLY A 71 9.80 -13.50 -9.47
C GLY A 71 10.12 -13.53 -10.94
N GLN A 72 9.16 -13.99 -11.70
CA GLN A 72 9.35 -14.29 -13.11
C GLN A 72 9.23 -13.07 -13.99
N ALA A 73 8.56 -12.04 -13.53
CA ALA A 73 8.45 -10.80 -14.27
C ALA A 73 9.72 -9.97 -14.18
N ALA A 74 10.49 -10.15 -13.12
CA ALA A 74 11.67 -9.36 -12.85
C ALA A 74 12.71 -9.41 -13.97
N PRO A 75 13.05 -10.58 -14.53
CA PRO A 75 14.05 -10.64 -15.60
C PRO A 75 13.69 -9.77 -16.80
N VAL A 76 12.42 -9.76 -17.15
CA VAL A 76 11.96 -8.95 -18.28
C VAL A 76 12.08 -7.47 -17.97
N SER A 77 11.63 -7.06 -16.80
CA SER A 77 11.70 -5.66 -16.38
C SER A 77 13.14 -5.16 -16.32
N LEU A 78 14.01 -5.97 -15.74
CA LEU A 78 15.42 -5.60 -15.62
C LEU A 78 16.10 -5.52 -16.99
N THR A 79 15.76 -6.42 -17.89
CA THR A 79 16.30 -6.44 -19.24
C THR A 79 15.90 -5.18 -19.98
N ILE A 80 14.65 -4.80 -19.91
CA ILE A 80 14.16 -3.58 -20.55
C ILE A 80 14.88 -2.36 -19.97
N TYR A 81 15.01 -2.31 -18.69
CA TYR A 81 15.67 -1.20 -18.01
C TYR A 81 17.12 -1.07 -18.47
N ARG A 82 17.83 -2.18 -18.56
CA ARG A 82 19.22 -2.16 -19.01
C ARG A 82 19.34 -1.69 -20.44
N HIS A 83 18.42 -2.08 -21.30
CA HIS A 83 18.46 -1.64 -22.68
C HIS A 83 18.16 -0.16 -22.81
N CYS A 84 17.33 0.37 -21.94
CA CYS A 84 17.02 1.79 -21.94
C CYS A 84 18.15 2.62 -21.33
N ALA A 85 18.89 2.01 -20.45
CA ALA A 85 19.99 2.69 -19.82
C ALA A 85 21.21 2.69 -20.73
#